data_bfd9a3a243f5ce2aaab3b86c82b9de4d
#
_entry.id   bfd9a3a243f5ce2aaab3b86c82b9de4d
#
_cell.length_a   1.000
_cell.length_b   1.000
_cell.length_c   1.000
_cell.angle_alpha   90.00
_cell.angle_beta   90.00
_cell.angle_gamma   90.00
#
_symmetry.space_group_name_H-M   'P 1'
#
loop_
_entity.id
_entity.type
_entity.pdbx_description
1 polymer ?
#
loop_
_entity_poly.entity_id
_entity_poly.type
_entity_poly.pdbx_seq_one_letter_code
_entity_poly.pdbx_strand_id
1 'polypeptide(L)'
;GERILVAGGRNPFDLGKNGTSPTLGLSPDDFVILLTHTPDYAEDVPVTNSDLILAGHTHGGQVTLFGLYAPIVPSHYGQRFLSGLKYNSKNIPMIVTNGIGTSQKAIRMFAPAEVVMIVLHRLTD
;
A
#
# COMPACT_ATOMS: atom_id res chain seq x y z
N GLY A 1 18.20 8.26 19.78
CA GLY A 1 16.87 7.71 20.14
C GLY A 1 16.26 7.12 18.91
N GLU A 2 15.57 6.02 19.09
CA GLU A 2 14.86 5.37 17.99
C GLU A 2 13.67 6.22 17.56
N ARG A 3 13.49 6.34 16.26
CA ARG A 3 12.43 7.16 15.66
C ARG A 3 11.64 6.30 14.68
N ILE A 4 10.34 6.53 14.63
CA ILE A 4 9.47 6.08 13.55
C ILE A 4 9.19 7.30 12.70
N LEU A 5 9.54 7.24 11.42
CA LEU A 5 9.25 8.28 10.46
C LEU A 5 8.05 7.87 9.61
N VAL A 6 7.17 8.81 9.36
CA VAL A 6 6.04 8.61 8.44
C VAL A 6 6.24 9.54 7.25
N ALA A 7 6.46 8.94 6.09
CA ALA A 7 6.64 9.64 4.83
C ALA A 7 5.40 9.50 3.94
N GLY A 8 4.96 10.58 3.30
CA GLY A 8 3.83 10.56 2.37
C GLY A 8 4.30 10.63 0.92
N GLY A 9 3.95 9.64 0.12
CA GLY A 9 4.14 9.67 -1.34
C GLY A 9 3.05 10.52 -2.00
N ARG A 10 3.43 11.36 -2.99
CA ARG A 10 2.44 12.00 -3.86
C ARG A 10 1.71 10.95 -4.69
N ASN A 11 0.49 11.28 -5.11
CA ASN A 11 -0.27 10.39 -5.99
C ASN A 11 0.54 10.10 -7.28
N PRO A 12 0.78 8.81 -7.63
CA PRO A 12 1.56 8.45 -8.82
C PRO A 12 0.96 8.97 -10.13
N PHE A 13 -0.35 9.24 -10.18
CA PHE A 13 -0.97 9.88 -11.34
C PHE A 13 -0.41 11.29 -11.61
N ASP A 14 0.12 11.96 -10.59
CA ASP A 14 0.73 13.28 -10.71
C ASP A 14 2.23 13.25 -11.01
N LEU A 15 2.89 12.12 -10.76
CA LEU A 15 4.36 12.00 -10.81
C LEU A 15 4.88 11.32 -12.07
N GLY A 16 4.03 10.57 -12.79
CA GLY A 16 4.49 9.70 -13.87
C GLY A 16 5.53 8.66 -13.39
N LYS A 17 6.13 7.93 -14.33
CA LYS A 17 7.11 6.88 -14.01
C LYS A 17 8.47 7.41 -13.50
N ASN A 18 8.69 8.71 -13.49
CA ASN A 18 9.93 9.35 -13.06
C ASN A 18 9.85 9.97 -11.68
N GLY A 19 8.83 9.61 -10.90
CA GLY A 19 8.68 10.10 -9.53
C GLY A 19 9.81 9.64 -8.61
N THR A 20 10.15 10.46 -7.63
CA THR A 20 11.09 10.10 -6.57
C THR A 20 10.33 9.91 -5.27
N SER A 21 10.65 8.84 -4.56
CA SER A 21 10.10 8.62 -3.23
C SER A 21 10.72 9.58 -2.20
N PRO A 22 9.93 10.12 -1.27
CA PRO A 22 10.44 10.92 -0.17
C PRO A 22 11.36 10.10 0.77
N THR A 23 11.33 8.77 0.68
CA THR A 23 12.13 7.89 1.55
C THR A 23 13.59 7.81 1.13
N LEU A 24 13.93 8.15 -0.12
CA LEU A 24 15.31 8.05 -0.63
C LEU A 24 16.32 8.92 0.12
N GLY A 25 15.89 10.04 0.69
CA GLY A 25 16.72 10.94 1.48
C GLY A 25 16.75 10.63 2.97
N LEU A 26 16.09 9.56 3.42
CA LEU A 26 16.03 9.18 4.83
C LEU A 26 17.17 8.24 5.20
N SER A 27 17.53 8.22 6.48
CA SER A 27 18.54 7.30 6.99
C SER A 27 18.06 5.86 6.95
N PRO A 28 18.90 4.91 6.54
CA PRO A 28 18.57 3.49 6.64
C PRO A 28 18.46 2.99 8.09
N ASP A 29 18.92 3.78 9.07
CA ASP A 29 18.83 3.44 10.50
C ASP A 29 17.48 3.84 11.13
N ASP A 30 16.68 4.63 10.43
CA ASP A 30 15.33 5.01 10.89
C ASP A 30 14.30 3.98 10.44
N PHE A 31 13.31 3.66 11.29
CA PHE A 31 12.16 2.87 10.86
C PHE A 31 11.16 3.77 10.11
N VAL A 32 10.93 3.46 8.84
CA VAL A 32 10.15 4.33 7.93
C VAL A 32 8.87 3.64 7.48
N ILE A 33 7.74 4.30 7.75
CA ILE A 33 6.44 3.94 7.19
C ILE A 33 6.14 4.87 6.02
N LEU A 34 6.00 4.31 4.82
CA LEU A 34 5.60 5.05 3.63
C LEU A 34 4.09 4.95 3.42
N LEU A 35 3.41 6.10 3.40
CA LEU A 35 2.00 6.20 3.02
C LEU A 35 1.90 6.54 1.54
N THR A 36 1.16 5.75 0.79
CA THR A 36 0.87 6.01 -0.62
C THR A 36 -0.60 5.74 -0.93
N HIS A 37 -1.14 6.42 -1.96
CA HIS A 37 -2.52 6.19 -2.37
C HIS A 37 -2.69 4.81 -3.02
N THR A 38 -1.82 4.47 -3.99
CA THR A 38 -1.91 3.23 -4.76
C THR A 38 -0.79 2.27 -4.38
N PRO A 39 -1.05 0.96 -4.36
CA PRO A 39 0.00 -0.03 -4.14
C PRO A 39 1.04 -0.07 -5.28
N ASP A 40 0.66 0.34 -6.49
CA ASP A 40 1.53 0.39 -7.66
C ASP A 40 2.74 1.29 -7.43
N TYR A 41 2.60 2.34 -6.62
CA TYR A 41 3.69 3.22 -6.25
C TYR A 41 4.91 2.46 -5.68
N ALA A 42 4.66 1.39 -4.94
CA ALA A 42 5.71 0.58 -4.34
C ALA A 42 6.55 -0.22 -5.35
N GLU A 43 6.07 -0.38 -6.58
CA GLU A 43 6.81 -1.02 -7.68
C GLU A 43 7.35 -0.01 -8.69
N ASP A 44 6.54 1.02 -9.00
CA ASP A 44 6.85 1.97 -10.08
C ASP A 44 7.88 3.02 -9.65
N VAL A 45 7.99 3.29 -8.35
CA VAL A 45 8.88 4.29 -7.78
C VAL A 45 9.88 3.61 -6.83
N PRO A 46 11.17 3.97 -6.87
CA PRO A 46 12.13 3.46 -5.90
C PRO A 46 11.73 3.85 -4.48
N VAL A 47 11.42 2.87 -3.64
CA VAL A 47 10.98 3.06 -2.25
C VAL A 47 11.96 2.47 -1.24
N THR A 48 13.25 2.44 -1.59
CA THR A 48 14.31 2.08 -0.65
C THR A 48 14.27 2.98 0.59
N ASN A 49 14.78 2.47 1.70
CA ASN A 49 14.66 3.09 3.02
C ASN A 49 13.19 3.21 3.49
N SER A 50 12.33 2.26 3.10
CA SER A 50 11.01 2.04 3.67
C SER A 50 10.97 0.67 4.30
N ASP A 51 10.44 0.56 5.53
CA ASP A 51 10.31 -0.70 6.25
C ASP A 51 8.89 -1.26 6.16
N LEU A 52 7.92 -0.38 5.98
CA LEU A 52 6.51 -0.72 5.81
C LEU A 52 5.84 0.28 4.87
N ILE A 53 5.04 -0.23 3.93
CA ILE A 53 4.25 0.58 3.03
C ILE A 53 2.76 0.39 3.35
N LEU A 54 2.02 1.47 3.42
CA LEU A 54 0.57 1.45 3.59
C LEU A 54 -0.09 2.05 2.36
N ALA A 55 -1.00 1.29 1.75
CA ALA A 55 -1.70 1.69 0.53
C ALA A 55 -3.21 1.34 0.60
N GLY A 56 -3.98 1.99 -0.21
CA GLY A 56 -5.41 1.73 -0.40
C GLY A 56 -5.76 1.60 -1.88
N HIS A 57 -6.71 2.41 -2.34
CA HIS A 57 -7.11 2.58 -3.74
C HIS A 57 -7.85 1.40 -4.39
N THR A 58 -7.43 0.18 -4.16
CA THR A 58 -7.99 -1.02 -4.82
C THR A 58 -9.43 -1.34 -4.39
N HIS A 59 -9.84 -0.85 -3.23
CA HIS A 59 -11.12 -1.18 -2.59
C HIS A 59 -11.37 -2.70 -2.45
N GLY A 60 -10.29 -3.51 -2.46
CA GLY A 60 -10.40 -4.97 -2.53
C GLY A 60 -11.10 -5.47 -3.80
N GLY A 61 -11.09 -4.65 -4.90
CA GLY A 61 -11.84 -4.91 -6.13
C GLY A 61 -13.33 -4.65 -6.04
N GLN A 62 -13.86 -4.25 -4.87
CA GLN A 62 -15.28 -4.02 -4.54
C GLN A 62 -16.18 -5.24 -4.76
N VAL A 63 -16.09 -5.88 -5.92
CA VAL A 63 -16.84 -7.08 -6.28
C VAL A 63 -15.85 -8.19 -6.60
N THR A 64 -15.92 -9.26 -5.84
CA THR A 64 -15.02 -10.40 -6.00
C THR A 64 -15.80 -11.70 -6.15
N LEU A 65 -15.18 -12.73 -6.67
CA LEU A 65 -15.66 -14.09 -6.65
C LEU A 65 -15.20 -14.73 -5.33
N PHE A 66 -16.10 -14.77 -4.35
CA PHE A 66 -15.89 -15.36 -3.03
C PHE A 66 -14.66 -14.82 -2.26
N GLY A 67 -14.29 -13.56 -2.49
CA GLY A 67 -13.09 -12.98 -1.86
C GLY A 67 -11.75 -13.40 -2.47
N LEU A 68 -11.76 -14.26 -3.50
CA LEU A 68 -10.54 -14.87 -4.06
C LEU A 68 -10.04 -14.17 -5.31
N TYR A 69 -10.95 -13.66 -6.13
CA TYR A 69 -10.63 -13.04 -7.41
C TYR A 69 -11.51 -11.83 -7.68
N ALA A 70 -10.91 -10.70 -8.00
CA ALA A 70 -11.61 -9.49 -8.42
C ALA A 70 -11.52 -9.34 -9.95
N PRO A 71 -12.67 -9.33 -10.67
CA PRO A 71 -12.66 -9.11 -12.12
C PRO A 71 -12.07 -7.76 -12.53
N ILE A 72 -12.19 -6.76 -11.66
CA ILE A 72 -11.69 -5.41 -11.89
C ILE A 72 -10.84 -5.01 -10.68
N VAL A 73 -9.57 -4.72 -10.92
CA VAL A 73 -8.66 -4.18 -9.91
C VAL A 73 -8.00 -2.93 -10.49
N PRO A 74 -8.14 -1.76 -9.85
CA PRO A 74 -7.50 -0.54 -10.31
C PRO A 74 -6.01 -0.52 -9.93
N SER A 75 -5.26 -1.47 -10.44
CA SER A 75 -3.82 -1.64 -10.29
C SER A 75 -3.25 -2.26 -11.56
N HIS A 76 -2.10 -1.80 -12.01
CA HIS A 76 -1.38 -2.38 -13.14
C HIS A 76 -0.91 -3.81 -12.83
N TYR A 77 -0.77 -4.14 -11.55
CA TYR A 77 -0.35 -5.44 -11.06
C TYR A 77 -1.53 -6.36 -10.69
N GLY A 78 -2.77 -5.91 -10.91
CA GLY A 78 -4.00 -6.71 -10.77
C GLY A 78 -4.11 -7.38 -9.41
N GLN A 79 -4.37 -8.69 -9.42
CA GLN A 79 -4.60 -9.48 -8.20
C GLN A 79 -3.41 -9.47 -7.22
N ARG A 80 -2.19 -9.22 -7.71
CA ARG A 80 -0.99 -9.19 -6.87
C ARG A 80 -1.12 -8.21 -5.72
N PHE A 81 -1.71 -7.04 -5.99
CA PHE A 81 -1.87 -5.97 -5.00
C PHE A 81 -3.33 -5.71 -4.61
N LEU A 82 -4.16 -6.74 -4.68
CA LEU A 82 -5.59 -6.60 -4.43
C LEU A 82 -5.90 -6.10 -3.01
N SER A 83 -5.46 -6.80 -1.99
CA SER A 83 -5.63 -6.42 -0.57
C SER A 83 -4.77 -7.24 0.37
N GLY A 84 -4.68 -6.82 1.64
CA GLY A 84 -3.95 -7.51 2.70
C GLY A 84 -2.44 -7.28 2.66
N LEU A 85 -1.70 -8.14 3.36
CA LEU A 85 -0.24 -8.08 3.37
C LEU A 85 0.34 -8.57 2.04
N LYS A 86 1.14 -7.73 1.44
CA LYS A 86 1.83 -7.96 0.16
C LYS A 86 3.30 -7.62 0.30
N TYR A 87 4.08 -7.95 -0.72
CA TYR A 87 5.48 -7.57 -0.81
C TYR A 87 5.76 -7.05 -2.22
N ASN A 88 6.54 -5.97 -2.31
CA ASN A 88 7.00 -5.49 -3.60
C ASN A 88 8.16 -6.36 -4.14
N SER A 89 8.68 -6.05 -5.32
CA SER A 89 9.79 -6.80 -5.95
C SER A 89 11.10 -6.74 -5.15
N LYS A 90 11.23 -5.78 -4.24
CA LYS A 90 12.38 -5.62 -3.33
C LYS A 90 12.13 -6.23 -1.95
N ASN A 91 11.05 -7.02 -1.82
CA ASN A 91 10.66 -7.68 -0.57
C ASN A 91 10.32 -6.72 0.59
N ILE A 92 9.90 -5.50 0.28
CA ILE A 92 9.41 -4.55 1.27
C ILE A 92 7.94 -4.87 1.56
N PRO A 93 7.56 -5.07 2.84
CA PRO A 93 6.18 -5.38 3.21
C PRO A 93 5.26 -4.19 2.94
N MET A 94 4.07 -4.49 2.43
CA MET A 94 3.04 -3.52 2.12
C MET A 94 1.68 -4.02 2.58
N ILE A 95 0.92 -3.18 3.27
CA ILE A 95 -0.47 -3.45 3.63
C ILE A 95 -1.36 -2.66 2.69
N VAL A 96 -2.20 -3.37 1.94
CA VAL A 96 -3.20 -2.80 1.05
C VAL A 96 -4.57 -2.98 1.68
N THR A 97 -5.23 -1.88 2.06
CA THR A 97 -6.56 -1.93 2.68
C THR A 97 -7.68 -1.81 1.66
N ASN A 98 -8.78 -2.53 1.92
CA ASN A 98 -10.03 -2.34 1.17
C ASN A 98 -10.67 -0.97 1.45
N GLY A 99 -10.33 -0.35 2.58
CA GLY A 99 -10.95 0.89 3.04
C GLY A 99 -12.45 0.75 3.32
N ILE A 100 -13.07 1.86 3.68
CA ILE A 100 -14.50 1.93 4.04
C ILE A 100 -15.39 2.45 2.90
N GLY A 101 -14.80 3.14 1.93
CA GLY A 101 -15.51 3.76 0.81
C GLY A 101 -15.72 2.83 -0.37
N THR A 102 -16.45 3.33 -1.35
CA THR A 102 -16.62 2.72 -2.66
C THR A 102 -16.22 3.69 -3.75
N SER A 103 -15.89 3.17 -4.95
CA SER A 103 -15.60 3.97 -6.13
C SER A 103 -16.59 3.64 -7.24
N GLN A 104 -16.98 4.62 -8.03
CA GLN A 104 -17.91 4.56 -9.16
C GLN A 104 -19.31 4.10 -8.82
N LYS A 105 -19.48 2.95 -8.17
CA LYS A 105 -20.78 2.40 -7.74
C LYS A 105 -20.74 2.04 -6.26
N ALA A 106 -21.81 2.35 -5.55
CA ALA A 106 -21.95 2.06 -4.12
C ALA A 106 -22.32 0.57 -3.90
N ILE A 107 -21.43 -0.33 -4.33
CA ILE A 107 -21.61 -1.77 -4.20
C ILE A 107 -20.33 -2.44 -3.71
N ARG A 108 -20.48 -3.38 -2.78
CA ARG A 108 -19.45 -4.32 -2.37
C ARG A 108 -20.02 -5.73 -2.32
N MET A 109 -19.29 -6.70 -2.84
CA MET A 109 -19.65 -8.11 -2.78
C MET A 109 -18.41 -8.96 -2.56
N PHE A 110 -18.35 -9.67 -1.42
CA PHE A 110 -17.20 -10.45 -0.95
C PHE A 110 -15.89 -9.65 -0.84
N ALA A 111 -15.98 -8.33 -0.74
CA ALA A 111 -14.88 -7.41 -0.46
C ALA A 111 -15.36 -6.41 0.60
N PRO A 112 -15.46 -6.82 1.87
CA PRO A 112 -16.02 -6.00 2.93
C PRO A 112 -15.23 -4.71 3.13
N ALA A 113 -15.92 -3.69 3.63
CA ALA A 113 -15.26 -2.50 4.14
C ALA A 113 -14.42 -2.89 5.37
N GLU A 114 -13.23 -2.32 5.48
CA GLU A 114 -12.35 -2.63 6.60
C GLU A 114 -11.58 -1.41 7.11
N VAL A 115 -11.20 -1.49 8.37
CA VAL A 115 -10.19 -0.66 9.00
C VAL A 115 -9.10 -1.59 9.52
N VAL A 116 -7.85 -1.34 9.14
CA VAL A 116 -6.71 -2.15 9.55
C VAL A 116 -6.02 -1.49 10.73
N MET A 117 -5.92 -2.19 11.84
CA MET A 117 -5.11 -1.77 12.98
C MET A 117 -3.75 -2.46 12.91
N ILE A 118 -2.68 -1.67 12.94
CA ILE A 118 -1.31 -2.15 12.87
C ILE A 118 -0.66 -1.90 14.23
N VAL A 119 -0.12 -2.95 14.83
CA VAL A 119 0.61 -2.86 16.09
C VAL A 119 2.09 -3.14 15.78
N LEU A 120 2.93 -2.16 16.05
CA LEU A 120 4.37 -2.29 15.91
C LEU A 120 4.97 -2.64 17.27
N HIS A 121 5.81 -3.65 17.30
CA HIS A 121 6.55 -4.04 18.47
C HIS A 121 8.03 -3.76 18.27
N ARG A 122 8.66 -3.15 19.26
CA ARG A 122 10.10 -3.08 19.30
C ARG A 122 10.67 -4.48 19.56
N LEU A 123 11.66 -4.87 18.78
CA LEU A 123 12.47 -6.04 19.14
C LEU A 123 13.32 -5.66 20.35
N THR A 124 13.10 -6.34 21.45
CA THR A 124 14.00 -6.29 22.63
C THR A 124 14.96 -7.46 22.49
N ASP A 125 16.24 -7.15 22.50
CA ASP A 125 17.30 -8.16 22.59
C ASP A 125 17.15 -9.03 23.84
#